data_8cca9ef8c03bfab1c7edd19994b77103
#
_entry.id   8cca9ef8c03bfab1c7edd19994b77103
#
_cell.length_a   1.000
_cell.length_b   1.000
_cell.length_c   1.000
_cell.angle_alpha   90.00
_cell.angle_beta   90.00
_cell.angle_gamma   90.00
#
_symmetry.space_group_name_H-M   'P 1'
#
loop_
_entity.id
_entity.type
_entity.pdbx_description
1 polymer ?
#
loop_
_entity_poly.entity_id
_entity_poly.type
_entity_poly.pdbx_seq_one_letter_code
_entity_poly.pdbx_strand_id
1 'polypeptide(L)'
;ILDNVTIALDKVKHVKKDEAEKKAMELLARVGLADKAEAYPSQLSGGQKQRIAIVRALAMEPDVLLFDEPTSALDPEMVGEVLGVISDLAKEGITMVVVTHEMGFAQKVATRVLFMDGGVIAEEGTPKDIFETPQNPRTKEFLSKVINVI
;
A
#
# COMPACT_ATOMS: atom_id res chain seq x y z
N ILE A 1 6.37 -2.71 -18.97
CA ILE A 1 5.90 -3.01 -17.61
C ILE A 1 5.91 -4.51 -17.36
N LEU A 2 5.46 -5.31 -18.27
CA LEU A 2 5.43 -6.77 -18.11
C LEU A 2 6.79 -7.32 -17.65
N ASP A 3 7.89 -6.97 -18.32
CA ASP A 3 9.24 -7.38 -17.94
C ASP A 3 9.63 -6.92 -16.52
N ASN A 4 9.15 -5.74 -16.10
CA ASN A 4 9.39 -5.22 -14.75
C ASN A 4 8.73 -6.08 -13.67
N VAL A 5 7.57 -6.65 -13.94
CA VAL A 5 6.86 -7.53 -13.01
C VAL A 5 7.45 -8.95 -13.03
N THR A 6 7.81 -9.45 -14.21
CA THR A 6 8.27 -10.85 -14.38
C THR A 6 9.73 -11.07 -14.00
N ILE A 7 10.58 -10.03 -14.02
CA ILE A 7 12.03 -10.17 -13.80
C ILE A 7 12.38 -10.87 -12.47
N ALA A 8 11.65 -10.55 -11.39
CA ALA A 8 11.92 -11.19 -10.11
C ALA A 8 11.43 -12.65 -10.07
N LEU A 9 10.32 -12.96 -10.75
CA LEU A 9 9.82 -14.32 -10.92
C LEU A 9 10.82 -15.18 -11.68
N ASP A 10 11.39 -14.65 -12.76
CA ASP A 10 12.41 -15.36 -13.56
C ASP A 10 13.73 -15.52 -12.78
N LYS A 11 14.31 -14.40 -12.30
CA LYS A 11 15.67 -14.39 -11.72
C LYS A 11 15.77 -14.96 -10.32
N VAL A 12 14.72 -14.86 -9.50
CA VAL A 12 14.74 -15.25 -8.09
C VAL A 12 13.97 -16.55 -7.87
N LYS A 13 12.76 -16.66 -8.43
CA LYS A 13 11.90 -17.84 -8.26
C LYS A 13 12.08 -18.89 -9.36
N HIS A 14 12.82 -18.58 -10.42
CA HIS A 14 13.06 -19.47 -11.56
C HIS A 14 11.76 -19.98 -12.21
N VAL A 15 10.72 -19.15 -12.22
CA VAL A 15 9.43 -19.45 -12.87
C VAL A 15 9.61 -19.37 -14.38
N LYS A 16 8.99 -20.30 -15.12
CA LYS A 16 9.02 -20.28 -16.59
C LYS A 16 8.38 -19.00 -17.13
N LYS A 17 8.90 -18.49 -18.25
CA LYS A 17 8.49 -17.22 -18.84
C LYS A 17 6.97 -17.12 -19.03
N ASP A 18 6.37 -18.12 -19.67
CA ASP A 18 4.92 -18.10 -19.97
C ASP A 18 4.06 -18.07 -18.70
N GLU A 19 4.49 -18.77 -17.65
CA GLU A 19 3.82 -18.78 -16.35
C GLU A 19 3.99 -17.44 -15.62
N ALA A 20 5.20 -16.85 -15.66
CA ALA A 20 5.49 -15.55 -15.08
C ALA A 20 4.68 -14.45 -15.78
N GLU A 21 4.59 -14.47 -17.11
CA GLU A 21 3.80 -13.51 -17.89
C GLU A 21 2.30 -13.63 -17.58
N LYS A 22 1.77 -14.86 -17.52
CA LYS A 22 0.36 -15.09 -17.14
C LYS A 22 0.05 -14.52 -15.78
N LYS A 23 0.87 -14.82 -14.77
CA LYS A 23 0.71 -14.30 -13.40
C LYS A 23 0.80 -12.77 -13.36
N ALA A 24 1.76 -12.19 -14.08
CA ALA A 24 1.91 -10.74 -14.17
C ALA A 24 0.67 -10.08 -14.78
N MET A 25 0.10 -10.65 -15.85
CA MET A 25 -1.11 -10.14 -16.49
C MET A 25 -2.33 -10.22 -15.56
N GLU A 26 -2.50 -11.31 -14.81
CA GLU A 26 -3.56 -11.43 -13.81
C GLU A 26 -3.45 -10.35 -12.72
N LEU A 27 -2.25 -10.10 -12.21
CA LEU A 27 -2.00 -9.06 -11.21
C LEU A 27 -2.18 -7.64 -11.77
N LEU A 28 -1.76 -7.39 -13.01
CA LEU A 28 -1.99 -6.11 -13.68
C LEU A 28 -3.49 -5.85 -13.90
N ALA A 29 -4.23 -6.88 -14.29
CA ALA A 29 -5.69 -6.78 -14.45
C ALA A 29 -6.38 -6.45 -13.11
N ARG A 30 -5.93 -7.04 -12.02
CA ARG A 30 -6.44 -6.80 -10.67
C ARG A 30 -6.33 -5.33 -10.23
N VAL A 31 -5.30 -4.61 -10.67
CA VAL A 31 -5.13 -3.18 -10.37
C VAL A 31 -5.60 -2.26 -11.51
N GLY A 32 -6.30 -2.81 -12.52
CA GLY A 32 -6.85 -2.07 -13.64
C GLY A 32 -5.81 -1.55 -14.64
N LEU A 33 -4.67 -2.25 -14.80
CA LEU A 33 -3.55 -1.81 -15.63
C LEU A 33 -3.09 -2.88 -16.64
N ALA A 34 -3.95 -3.83 -17.01
CA ALA A 34 -3.62 -4.86 -18.01
C ALA A 34 -3.26 -4.25 -19.37
N ASP A 35 -3.89 -3.15 -19.75
CA ASP A 35 -3.62 -2.39 -20.98
C ASP A 35 -2.24 -1.70 -20.98
N LYS A 36 -1.57 -1.63 -19.85
CA LYS A 36 -0.24 -1.03 -19.69
C LYS A 36 0.90 -2.05 -19.70
N ALA A 37 0.62 -3.33 -19.95
CA ALA A 37 1.64 -4.39 -19.94
C ALA A 37 2.85 -4.06 -20.84
N GLU A 38 2.61 -3.54 -22.04
CA GLU A 38 3.64 -3.18 -23.00
C GLU A 38 4.17 -1.74 -22.83
N ALA A 39 3.62 -0.95 -21.90
CA ALA A 39 4.04 0.42 -21.67
C ALA A 39 5.40 0.49 -20.97
N TYR A 40 6.10 1.63 -21.16
CA TYR A 40 7.30 1.97 -20.39
C TYR A 40 6.92 2.79 -19.14
N PRO A 41 7.73 2.70 -18.05
CA PRO A 41 7.46 3.44 -16.81
C PRO A 41 7.31 4.97 -17.02
N SER A 42 8.02 5.54 -18.01
CA SER A 42 7.93 6.97 -18.35
C SER A 42 6.57 7.41 -18.90
N GLN A 43 5.77 6.46 -19.38
CA GLN A 43 4.45 6.70 -19.97
C GLN A 43 3.30 6.63 -18.94
N LEU A 44 3.63 6.38 -17.67
CA LEU A 44 2.66 6.14 -16.60
C LEU A 44 2.54 7.34 -15.66
N SER A 45 1.33 7.57 -15.15
CA SER A 45 1.09 8.50 -14.03
C SER A 45 1.74 8.02 -12.74
N GLY A 46 1.86 8.90 -11.74
CA GLY A 46 2.36 8.54 -10.40
C GLY A 46 1.57 7.40 -9.76
N GLY A 47 0.25 7.49 -9.77
CA GLY A 47 -0.63 6.46 -9.21
C GLY A 47 -0.53 5.13 -9.95
N GLN A 48 -0.38 5.15 -11.29
CA GLN A 48 -0.15 3.93 -12.07
C GLN A 48 1.19 3.27 -11.71
N LYS A 49 2.27 4.06 -11.60
CA LYS A 49 3.59 3.56 -11.16
C LYS A 49 3.51 2.91 -9.78
N GLN A 50 2.79 3.53 -8.85
CA GLN A 50 2.63 3.01 -7.50
C GLN A 50 1.84 1.69 -7.49
N ARG A 51 0.74 1.59 -8.24
CA ARG A 51 -0.02 0.34 -8.38
C ARG A 51 0.84 -0.78 -9.01
N ILE A 52 1.69 -0.46 -9.97
CA ILE A 52 2.63 -1.43 -10.55
C ILE A 52 3.70 -1.85 -9.53
N ALA A 53 4.18 -0.94 -8.68
CA ALA A 53 5.09 -1.31 -7.60
C ALA A 53 4.45 -2.33 -6.63
N ILE A 54 3.16 -2.15 -6.32
CA ILE A 54 2.37 -3.11 -5.53
C ILE A 54 2.28 -4.46 -6.27
N VAL A 55 1.95 -4.46 -7.57
CA VAL A 55 1.90 -5.68 -8.40
C VAL A 55 3.24 -6.43 -8.38
N ARG A 56 4.36 -5.71 -8.50
CA ARG A 56 5.70 -6.32 -8.42
C ARG A 56 5.95 -7.01 -7.09
N ALA A 57 5.55 -6.39 -5.99
CA ALA A 57 5.67 -6.98 -4.67
C ALA A 57 4.77 -8.23 -4.52
N LEU A 58 3.51 -8.14 -4.96
CA LEU A 58 2.55 -9.25 -4.94
C LEU A 58 2.99 -10.44 -5.79
N ALA A 59 3.65 -10.20 -6.93
CA ALA A 59 4.14 -11.26 -7.80
C ALA A 59 5.09 -12.23 -7.08
N MET A 60 5.82 -11.73 -6.07
CA MET A 60 6.72 -12.54 -5.24
C MET A 60 6.00 -13.38 -4.18
N GLU A 61 4.68 -13.25 -4.01
CA GLU A 61 3.89 -13.96 -2.98
C GLU A 61 4.51 -13.84 -1.59
N PRO A 62 4.69 -12.63 -1.09
CA PRO A 62 5.33 -12.41 0.19
C PRO A 62 4.38 -12.76 1.35
N ASP A 63 4.95 -13.21 2.48
CA ASP A 63 4.19 -13.41 3.72
C ASP A 63 3.72 -12.08 4.33
N VAL A 64 4.50 -11.01 4.11
CA VAL A 64 4.21 -9.65 4.61
C VAL A 64 4.55 -8.61 3.56
N LEU A 65 3.66 -7.64 3.35
CA LEU A 65 3.91 -6.45 2.54
C LEU A 65 4.24 -5.25 3.44
N LEU A 66 5.28 -4.52 3.07
CA LEU A 66 5.67 -3.29 3.75
C LEU A 66 5.42 -2.09 2.85
N PHE A 67 4.66 -1.11 3.34
CA PHE A 67 4.38 0.15 2.66
C PHE A 67 4.94 1.31 3.48
N ASP A 68 5.81 2.09 2.87
CA ASP A 68 6.36 3.31 3.48
C ASP A 68 5.82 4.51 2.71
N GLU A 69 4.84 5.20 3.30
CA GLU A 69 4.13 6.36 2.74
C GLU A 69 3.74 6.18 1.26
N PRO A 70 2.90 5.19 0.91
CA PRO A 70 2.63 4.81 -0.48
C PRO A 70 1.95 5.91 -1.31
N THR A 71 1.49 6.99 -0.69
CA THR A 71 0.75 8.08 -1.35
C THR A 71 1.45 9.43 -1.28
N SER A 72 2.58 9.56 -0.56
CA SER A 72 3.22 10.86 -0.26
C SER A 72 3.68 11.66 -1.48
N ALA A 73 3.98 10.99 -2.59
CA ALA A 73 4.44 11.61 -3.84
C ALA A 73 3.35 11.67 -4.93
N LEU A 74 2.08 11.49 -4.54
CA LEU A 74 0.96 11.44 -5.49
C LEU A 74 0.08 12.70 -5.41
N ASP A 75 -0.48 13.06 -6.54
CA ASP A 75 -1.54 14.05 -6.59
C ASP A 75 -2.79 13.54 -5.87
N PRO A 76 -3.57 14.40 -5.19
CA PRO A 76 -4.74 14.01 -4.41
C PRO A 76 -5.75 13.13 -5.18
N GLU A 77 -5.91 13.37 -6.48
CA GLU A 77 -6.81 12.58 -7.33
C GLU A 77 -6.37 11.12 -7.48
N MET A 78 -5.06 10.84 -7.35
CA MET A 78 -4.49 9.49 -7.51
C MET A 78 -4.40 8.72 -6.17
N VAL A 79 -4.45 9.42 -5.05
CA VAL A 79 -4.34 8.83 -3.69
C VAL A 79 -5.41 7.76 -3.48
N GLY A 80 -6.66 8.08 -3.83
CA GLY A 80 -7.79 7.17 -3.66
C GLY A 80 -7.64 5.84 -4.40
N GLU A 81 -7.07 5.86 -5.60
CA GLU A 81 -6.85 4.64 -6.40
C GLU A 81 -5.83 3.70 -5.74
N VAL A 82 -4.73 4.25 -5.22
CA VAL A 82 -3.68 3.46 -4.55
C VAL A 82 -4.19 2.91 -3.21
N LEU A 83 -4.84 3.74 -2.40
CA LEU A 83 -5.44 3.31 -1.13
C LEU A 83 -6.55 2.28 -1.34
N GLY A 84 -7.30 2.36 -2.43
CA GLY A 84 -8.29 1.37 -2.83
C GLY A 84 -7.65 -0.01 -3.02
N VAL A 85 -6.56 -0.09 -3.77
CA VAL A 85 -5.81 -1.35 -3.96
C VAL A 85 -5.33 -1.91 -2.61
N ILE A 86 -4.73 -1.09 -1.75
CA ILE A 86 -4.24 -1.55 -0.43
C ILE A 86 -5.41 -2.03 0.45
N SER A 87 -6.55 -1.34 0.40
CA SER A 87 -7.77 -1.74 1.11
C SER A 87 -8.30 -3.11 0.66
N ASP A 88 -8.26 -3.39 -0.64
CA ASP A 88 -8.69 -4.68 -1.16
C ASP A 88 -7.74 -5.82 -0.76
N LEU A 89 -6.43 -5.55 -0.73
CA LEU A 89 -5.44 -6.50 -0.19
C LEU A 89 -5.69 -6.81 1.30
N ALA A 90 -6.07 -5.81 2.08
CA ALA A 90 -6.42 -5.99 3.50
C ALA A 90 -7.66 -6.89 3.67
N LYS A 91 -8.71 -6.70 2.86
CA LYS A 91 -9.92 -7.53 2.86
C LYS A 91 -9.63 -8.99 2.52
N GLU A 92 -8.62 -9.23 1.69
CA GLU A 92 -8.17 -10.58 1.34
C GLU A 92 -7.32 -11.25 2.44
N GLY A 93 -7.03 -10.53 3.51
CA GLY A 93 -6.26 -11.06 4.65
C GLY A 93 -4.75 -11.06 4.46
N ILE A 94 -4.23 -10.29 3.49
CA ILE A 94 -2.78 -10.15 3.31
C ILE A 94 -2.20 -9.38 4.49
N THR A 95 -1.18 -9.93 5.12
CA THR A 95 -0.48 -9.26 6.23
C THR A 95 0.31 -8.07 5.70
N MET A 96 0.06 -6.89 6.26
CA MET A 96 0.70 -5.66 5.82
C MET A 96 1.13 -4.79 7.00
N VAL A 97 2.25 -4.10 6.85
CA VAL A 97 2.63 -2.96 7.69
C VAL A 97 2.64 -1.72 6.81
N VAL A 98 1.86 -0.72 7.18
CA VAL A 98 1.67 0.50 6.39
C VAL A 98 2.04 1.72 7.22
N VAL A 99 3.09 2.42 6.83
CA VAL A 99 3.41 3.77 7.34
C VAL A 99 2.63 4.76 6.49
N THR A 100 1.77 5.57 7.10
CA THR A 100 0.91 6.49 6.36
C THR A 100 0.50 7.69 7.22
N HIS A 101 0.24 8.80 6.56
CA HIS A 101 -0.42 9.98 7.12
C HIS A 101 -1.91 10.07 6.74
N GLU A 102 -2.43 9.08 6.02
CA GLU A 102 -3.83 8.98 5.63
C GLU A 102 -4.69 8.44 6.78
N MET A 103 -5.03 9.29 7.76
CA MET A 103 -5.70 8.86 8.99
C MET A 103 -7.06 8.21 8.73
N GLY A 104 -7.84 8.73 7.79
CA GLY A 104 -9.13 8.15 7.42
C GLY A 104 -9.01 6.75 6.80
N PHE A 105 -7.94 6.49 6.06
CA PHE A 105 -7.62 5.15 5.56
C PHE A 105 -7.21 4.22 6.71
N ALA A 106 -6.25 4.64 7.55
CA ALA A 106 -5.79 3.85 8.68
C ALA A 106 -6.94 3.46 9.63
N GLN A 107 -7.84 4.39 9.93
CA GLN A 107 -9.02 4.15 10.77
C GLN A 107 -9.95 3.08 10.20
N LYS A 108 -10.12 3.03 8.88
CA LYS A 108 -11.07 2.11 8.20
C LYS A 108 -10.49 0.73 7.94
N VAL A 109 -9.17 0.63 7.71
CA VAL A 109 -8.55 -0.57 7.15
C VAL A 109 -7.66 -1.30 8.14
N ALA A 110 -7.03 -0.60 9.07
CA ALA A 110 -6.12 -1.21 10.03
C ALA A 110 -6.85 -2.11 11.02
N THR A 111 -6.20 -3.21 11.41
CA THR A 111 -6.60 -4.05 12.54
C THR A 111 -5.87 -3.66 13.83
N ARG A 112 -4.70 -3.05 13.68
CA ARG A 112 -3.84 -2.58 14.77
C ARG A 112 -3.15 -1.29 14.33
N VAL A 113 -3.05 -0.33 15.20
CA VAL A 113 -2.42 0.97 14.96
C VAL A 113 -1.30 1.20 15.97
N LEU A 114 -0.17 1.66 15.47
CA LEU A 114 1.00 2.03 16.26
C LEU A 114 1.24 3.52 16.05
N PHE A 115 1.14 4.34 17.10
CA PHE A 115 1.55 5.72 17.07
C PHE A 115 3.00 5.85 17.51
N MET A 116 3.83 6.39 16.63
CA MET A 116 5.26 6.56 16.89
C MET A 116 5.58 8.04 17.14
N ASP A 117 6.35 8.32 18.19
CA ASP A 117 6.87 9.65 18.49
C ASP A 117 8.27 9.52 19.13
N GLY A 118 9.20 10.40 18.74
CA GLY A 118 10.56 10.37 19.27
C GLY A 118 11.32 9.06 19.04
N GLY A 119 10.99 8.30 17.98
CA GLY A 119 11.66 7.03 17.65
C GLY A 119 11.19 5.81 18.45
N VAL A 120 10.11 5.96 19.23
CA VAL A 120 9.51 4.87 20.02
C VAL A 120 8.02 4.74 19.72
N ILE A 121 7.45 3.57 20.02
CA ILE A 121 5.99 3.39 19.98
C ILE A 121 5.43 4.06 21.24
N ALA A 122 4.78 5.20 21.06
CA ALA A 122 4.21 5.99 22.14
C ALA A 122 2.82 5.48 22.56
N GLU A 123 2.06 4.92 21.62
CA GLU A 123 0.76 4.29 21.88
C GLU A 123 0.46 3.21 20.84
N GLU A 124 -0.26 2.18 21.26
CA GLU A 124 -0.65 1.06 20.44
C GLU A 124 -2.05 0.59 20.80
N GLY A 125 -2.86 0.23 19.79
CA GLY A 125 -4.21 -0.27 20.05
C GLY A 125 -4.97 -0.58 18.77
N THR A 126 -6.27 -0.85 18.91
CA THR A 126 -7.18 -0.92 17.77
C THR A 126 -7.39 0.46 17.16
N PRO A 127 -7.89 0.57 15.92
CA PRO A 127 -8.27 1.87 15.36
C PRO A 127 -9.19 2.68 16.30
N LYS A 128 -10.13 2.02 16.97
CA LYS A 128 -11.03 2.68 17.92
C LYS A 128 -10.26 3.26 19.11
N ASP A 129 -9.34 2.51 19.68
CA ASP A 129 -8.55 2.96 20.84
C ASP A 129 -7.72 4.18 20.49
N ILE A 130 -7.07 4.17 19.33
CA ILE A 130 -6.15 5.24 18.92
C ILE A 130 -6.89 6.47 18.39
N PHE A 131 -7.92 6.30 17.55
CA PHE A 131 -8.56 7.43 16.89
C PHE A 131 -9.73 8.04 17.68
N GLU A 132 -10.43 7.26 18.51
CA GLU A 132 -11.60 7.74 19.26
C GLU A 132 -11.29 7.98 20.73
N THR A 133 -10.47 7.13 21.36
CA THR A 133 -10.20 7.17 22.79
C THR A 133 -8.72 7.10 23.16
N PRO A 134 -7.83 7.87 22.49
CA PRO A 134 -6.41 7.83 22.76
C PRO A 134 -6.11 8.16 24.24
N GLN A 135 -5.16 7.47 24.85
CA GLN A 135 -4.77 7.70 26.25
C GLN A 135 -3.54 8.59 26.34
N ASN A 136 -2.58 8.43 25.42
CA ASN A 136 -1.34 9.19 25.43
C ASN A 136 -1.59 10.66 25.05
N PRO A 137 -1.12 11.63 25.84
CA PRO A 137 -1.30 13.06 25.54
C PRO A 137 -0.72 13.48 24.17
N ARG A 138 0.36 12.85 23.76
CA ARG A 138 1.02 13.14 22.48
C ARG A 138 0.19 12.66 21.28
N THR A 139 -0.44 11.48 21.41
CA THR A 139 -1.40 10.97 20.40
C THR A 139 -2.59 11.91 20.29
N LYS A 140 -3.17 12.37 21.42
CA LYS A 140 -4.28 13.33 21.43
C LYS A 140 -3.92 14.63 20.73
N GLU A 141 -2.75 15.19 21.05
CA GLU A 141 -2.25 16.42 20.44
C GLU A 141 -2.08 16.26 18.92
N PHE A 142 -1.47 15.15 18.48
CA PHE A 142 -1.27 14.86 17.06
C PHE A 142 -2.60 14.76 16.32
N LEU A 143 -3.51 13.93 16.81
CA LEU A 143 -4.82 13.70 16.16
C LEU A 143 -5.66 14.97 16.11
N SER A 144 -5.61 15.81 17.14
CA SER A 144 -6.34 17.09 17.14
C SER A 144 -5.87 18.04 16.03
N LYS A 145 -4.61 17.95 15.60
CA LYS A 145 -4.06 18.76 14.51
C LYS A 145 -4.37 18.19 13.13
N VAL A 146 -4.47 16.86 13.01
CA VAL A 146 -4.64 16.18 11.72
C VAL A 146 -6.10 15.94 11.38
N ILE A 147 -6.95 15.61 12.36
CA ILE A 147 -8.36 15.30 12.13
C ILE A 147 -9.25 16.55 12.13
N ASN A 148 -8.85 17.62 12.83
CA ASN A 148 -9.63 18.87 12.91
C ASN A 148 -9.33 19.89 11.80
N VAL A 149 -8.66 19.50 10.73
CA VAL A 149 -8.34 20.35 9.56
C VAL A 149 -9.35 20.15 8.41
N ILE A 150 -10.50 19.52 8.69
CA ILE A 150 -11.61 19.38 7.71
C ILE A 150 -12.80 20.18 8.21
#